data_d4ee9f91547cd62b4383d5e61aea7f44
#
_entry.id   d4ee9f91547cd62b4383d5e61aea7f44
#
_cell.length_a   1.000
_cell.length_b   1.000
_cell.length_c   1.000
_cell.angle_alpha   90.00
_cell.angle_beta   90.00
_cell.angle_gamma   90.00
#
_symmetry.space_group_name_H-M   'P 1'
#
loop_
_entity.id
_entity.type
_entity.pdbx_description
1 polymer ?
#
loop_
_entity_poly.entity_id
_entity_poly.type
_entity_poly.pdbx_seq_one_letter_code
_entity_poly.pdbx_strand_id
1 'polypeptide(L)'
;MKRIGLLLAMPLAAAGLFFGGCREAKKKNCRELFYRHYEAQVKGFMRATPDANPLLSRKVAEYMLNRMFELDTAFVCLEGEALEAFQRKYGRLLQREYDSVVAVYGDCRGRFEKCYDENIKGFMRTMLDTDTVLARKRAAFALKRAYEIDSASVWMEGAQLTEFLDSIRLVIREEIARIR
;
A
#
# COMPACT_ATOMS: atom_id res chain seq x y z
N MET A 1 15.12 -11.95 18.68
CA MET A 1 13.67 -12.05 18.94
C MET A 1 13.06 -10.92 19.79
N LYS A 2 13.74 -9.78 20.06
CA LYS A 2 13.24 -8.68 20.93
C LYS A 2 12.65 -7.46 20.18
N ARG A 3 12.62 -7.46 18.84
CA ARG A 3 12.17 -6.30 18.03
C ARG A 3 10.70 -6.33 17.60
N ILE A 4 10.01 -7.46 17.77
CA ILE A 4 8.67 -7.68 17.21
C ILE A 4 7.57 -7.03 18.07
N GLY A 5 7.72 -7.00 19.39
CA GLY A 5 6.76 -6.33 20.28
C GLY A 5 6.76 -4.80 20.16
N LEU A 6 7.87 -4.22 19.66
CA LEU A 6 8.03 -2.78 19.52
C LEU A 6 7.33 -2.22 18.25
N LEU A 7 7.22 -3.05 17.20
CA LEU A 7 6.63 -2.63 15.91
C LEU A 7 5.11 -2.44 15.97
N LEU A 8 4.40 -3.21 16.79
CA LEU A 8 2.95 -3.01 16.99
C LEU A 8 2.63 -1.98 18.09
N ALA A 9 3.52 -1.78 19.06
CA ALA A 9 3.34 -0.76 20.09
C ALA A 9 3.56 0.65 19.54
N MET A 10 4.49 0.86 18.60
CA MET A 10 4.79 2.17 18.04
C MET A 10 3.67 2.78 17.17
N PRO A 11 3.06 2.06 16.21
CA PRO A 11 2.00 2.68 15.39
C PRO A 11 0.71 2.92 16.16
N LEU A 12 0.41 2.11 17.18
CA LEU A 12 -0.74 2.33 18.05
C LEU A 12 -0.51 3.49 19.04
N ALA A 13 0.72 3.67 19.53
CA ALA A 13 1.10 4.82 20.32
C ALA A 13 1.10 6.12 19.51
N ALA A 14 1.52 6.07 18.23
CA ALA A 14 1.45 7.23 17.33
C ALA A 14 0.00 7.65 17.03
N ALA A 15 -0.94 6.70 16.94
CA ALA A 15 -2.37 7.00 16.84
C ALA A 15 -2.90 7.72 18.13
N GLY A 16 -2.44 7.31 19.31
CA GLY A 16 -2.82 7.93 20.58
C GLY A 16 -2.28 9.35 20.79
N LEU A 17 -1.10 9.68 20.24
CA LEU A 17 -0.48 11.01 20.41
C LEU A 17 -1.22 12.15 19.67
N PHE A 18 -2.06 11.83 18.69
CA PHE A 18 -2.83 12.84 17.94
C PHE A 18 -4.17 13.22 18.59
N PHE A 19 -4.62 12.47 19.59
CA PHE A 19 -5.97 12.64 20.17
C PHE A 19 -5.99 13.12 21.63
N GLY A 20 -4.92 13.72 22.11
CA GLY A 20 -4.83 14.30 23.47
C GLY A 20 -5.87 15.39 23.72
N GLY A 21 -7.13 15.02 23.87
CA GLY A 21 -8.24 15.92 24.12
C GLY A 21 -9.63 15.28 24.18
N CYS A 22 -9.76 14.01 23.82
CA CYS A 22 -11.07 13.35 23.77
C CYS A 22 -11.42 12.62 25.07
N ARG A 23 -11.59 13.34 26.16
CA ARG A 23 -11.95 12.72 27.46
C ARG A 23 -13.39 12.22 27.55
N GLU A 24 -14.28 12.53 26.60
CA GLU A 24 -15.69 12.08 26.56
C GLU A 24 -16.30 12.02 25.14
N ALA A 25 -15.58 11.60 24.13
CA ALA A 25 -16.21 11.33 22.85
C ALA A 25 -17.06 10.06 22.96
N LYS A 26 -18.35 10.22 23.25
CA LYS A 26 -19.36 9.16 23.19
C LYS A 26 -19.14 8.34 21.92
N LYS A 27 -19.24 7.02 22.03
CA LYS A 27 -19.08 5.99 20.94
C LYS A 27 -19.67 6.36 19.55
N LYS A 28 -20.47 7.41 19.47
CA LYS A 28 -21.11 7.91 18.25
C LYS A 28 -20.17 8.54 17.23
N ASN A 29 -18.93 8.88 17.59
CA ASN A 29 -18.08 9.68 16.70
C ASN A 29 -16.76 9.02 16.27
N CYS A 30 -16.42 7.81 16.75
CA CYS A 30 -15.14 7.16 16.42
C CYS A 30 -15.02 6.84 14.93
N ARG A 31 -16.13 6.48 14.29
CA ARG A 31 -16.15 6.24 12.84
C ARG A 31 -15.85 7.50 12.03
N GLU A 32 -16.47 8.61 12.40
CA GLU A 32 -16.23 9.91 11.76
C GLU A 32 -14.79 10.39 12.00
N LEU A 33 -14.27 10.20 13.21
CA LEU A 33 -12.89 10.51 13.55
C LEU A 33 -11.91 9.66 12.74
N PHE A 34 -12.18 8.37 12.55
CA PHE A 34 -11.37 7.50 11.71
C PHE A 34 -11.22 8.07 10.30
N TYR A 35 -12.31 8.35 9.62
CA TYR A 35 -12.27 8.86 8.25
C TYR A 35 -11.69 10.27 8.15
N ARG A 36 -11.99 11.16 9.12
CA ARG A 36 -11.45 12.51 9.16
C ARG A 36 -9.93 12.55 9.29
N HIS A 37 -9.35 11.62 10.02
CA HIS A 37 -7.91 11.57 10.30
C HIS A 37 -7.18 10.45 9.58
N TYR A 38 -7.84 9.76 8.66
CA TYR A 38 -7.31 8.57 7.98
C TYR A 38 -5.90 8.80 7.39
N GLU A 39 -5.75 9.84 6.59
CA GLU A 39 -4.46 10.17 5.96
C GLU A 39 -3.35 10.49 6.97
N ALA A 40 -3.69 11.16 8.06
CA ALA A 40 -2.72 11.44 9.11
C ALA A 40 -2.28 10.16 9.83
N GLN A 41 -3.20 9.23 10.05
CA GLN A 41 -2.92 7.92 10.64
C GLN A 41 -2.07 7.05 9.70
N VAL A 42 -2.39 7.00 8.40
CA VAL A 42 -1.57 6.32 7.38
C VAL A 42 -0.14 6.85 7.43
N LYS A 43 0.06 8.17 7.37
CA LYS A 43 1.39 8.78 7.47
C LYS A 43 2.10 8.47 8.79
N GLY A 44 1.37 8.44 9.90
CA GLY A 44 1.90 8.04 11.21
C GLY A 44 2.37 6.60 11.22
N PHE A 45 1.57 5.69 10.68
CA PHE A 45 1.92 4.27 10.57
C PHE A 45 3.17 4.07 9.69
N MET A 46 3.23 4.72 8.51
CA MET A 46 4.40 4.65 7.62
C MET A 46 5.69 5.13 8.29
N ARG A 47 5.64 6.19 9.13
CA ARG A 47 6.81 6.66 9.88
C ARG A 47 7.27 5.66 10.94
N ALA A 48 6.33 4.94 11.55
CA ALA A 48 6.64 3.96 12.58
C ALA A 48 7.15 2.64 12.00
N THR A 49 6.80 2.34 10.75
CA THR A 49 7.19 1.12 10.02
C THR A 49 7.84 1.50 8.68
N PRO A 50 9.02 2.14 8.71
CA PRO A 50 9.65 2.59 7.48
C PRO A 50 10.04 1.39 6.62
N ASP A 51 9.59 1.41 5.36
CA ASP A 51 10.02 0.52 4.30
C ASP A 51 10.86 1.30 3.29
N ALA A 52 11.72 0.61 2.55
CA ALA A 52 12.52 1.21 1.49
C ALA A 52 11.64 1.78 0.36
N ASN A 53 10.44 1.20 0.15
CA ASN A 53 9.50 1.67 -0.85
C ASN A 53 8.28 2.35 -0.20
N PRO A 54 8.11 3.67 -0.36
CA PRO A 54 7.00 4.42 0.25
C PRO A 54 5.61 3.94 -0.19
N LEU A 55 5.47 3.46 -1.44
CA LEU A 55 4.20 2.94 -1.94
C LEU A 55 3.79 1.66 -1.19
N LEU A 56 4.73 0.72 -1.04
CA LEU A 56 4.47 -0.53 -0.32
C LEU A 56 4.19 -0.26 1.15
N SER A 57 4.97 0.63 1.78
CA SER A 57 4.72 1.09 3.14
C SER A 57 3.31 1.67 3.31
N ARG A 58 2.84 2.46 2.33
CA ARG A 58 1.48 3.02 2.33
C ARG A 58 0.42 1.92 2.22
N LYS A 59 0.56 0.97 1.28
CA LYS A 59 -0.40 -0.15 1.12
C LYS A 59 -0.52 -0.99 2.40
N VAL A 60 0.60 -1.28 3.06
CA VAL A 60 0.60 -1.98 4.36
C VAL A 60 -0.10 -1.15 5.44
N ALA A 61 0.19 0.15 5.53
CA ALA A 61 -0.42 1.04 6.49
C ALA A 61 -1.96 1.13 6.32
N GLU A 62 -2.42 1.31 5.09
CA GLU A 62 -3.85 1.36 4.74
C GLU A 62 -4.56 0.04 5.12
N TYR A 63 -3.97 -1.10 4.77
CA TYR A 63 -4.51 -2.41 5.14
C TYR A 63 -4.63 -2.56 6.66
N MET A 64 -3.55 -2.29 7.39
CA MET A 64 -3.52 -2.49 8.84
C MET A 64 -4.49 -1.56 9.59
N LEU A 65 -4.61 -0.30 9.17
CA LEU A 65 -5.55 0.64 9.76
C LEU A 65 -7.01 0.22 9.52
N ASN A 66 -7.34 -0.17 8.31
CA ASN A 66 -8.67 -0.69 8.00
C ASN A 66 -8.97 -1.95 8.81
N ARG A 67 -8.00 -2.84 8.94
CA ARG A 67 -8.17 -4.08 9.72
C ARG A 67 -8.38 -3.82 11.20
N MET A 68 -7.63 -2.89 11.81
CA MET A 68 -7.87 -2.49 13.20
C MET A 68 -9.27 -1.91 13.38
N PHE A 69 -9.74 -1.11 12.43
CA PHE A 69 -11.09 -0.54 12.45
C PHE A 69 -12.20 -1.59 12.29
N GLU A 70 -11.98 -2.62 11.48
CA GLU A 70 -12.91 -3.76 11.35
C GLU A 70 -13.00 -4.57 12.66
N LEU A 71 -11.87 -4.77 13.34
CA LEU A 71 -11.83 -5.51 14.60
C LEU A 71 -12.52 -4.77 15.74
N ASP A 72 -12.38 -3.44 15.78
CA ASP A 72 -13.05 -2.58 16.73
C ASP A 72 -13.17 -1.16 16.18
N THR A 73 -14.37 -0.74 15.80
CA THR A 73 -14.62 0.61 15.27
C THR A 73 -14.27 1.72 16.26
N ALA A 74 -14.17 1.40 17.54
CA ALA A 74 -13.77 2.35 18.58
C ALA A 74 -12.25 2.46 18.75
N PHE A 75 -11.43 1.65 18.03
CA PHE A 75 -9.99 1.59 18.28
C PHE A 75 -9.29 2.96 18.21
N VAL A 76 -9.76 3.84 17.34
CA VAL A 76 -9.22 5.22 17.19
C VAL A 76 -9.48 6.13 18.39
N CYS A 77 -10.40 5.72 19.26
CA CYS A 77 -10.77 6.43 20.48
C CYS A 77 -10.24 5.74 21.76
N LEU A 78 -9.45 4.64 21.59
CA LEU A 78 -8.93 3.89 22.74
C LEU A 78 -7.67 4.56 23.27
N GLU A 79 -7.60 4.72 24.59
CA GLU A 79 -6.47 5.27 25.32
C GLU A 79 -6.18 4.43 26.58
N GLY A 80 -4.96 4.50 27.08
CA GLY A 80 -4.54 3.86 28.33
C GLY A 80 -4.89 2.38 28.37
N GLU A 81 -5.53 1.93 29.46
CA GLU A 81 -5.88 0.52 29.70
C GLU A 81 -6.76 -0.10 28.62
N ALA A 82 -7.67 0.68 28.00
CA ALA A 82 -8.52 0.19 26.92
C ALA A 82 -7.72 -0.12 25.65
N LEU A 83 -6.73 0.71 25.32
CA LEU A 83 -5.79 0.45 24.21
C LEU A 83 -4.92 -0.77 24.50
N GLU A 84 -4.40 -0.91 25.71
CA GLU A 84 -3.65 -2.10 26.12
C GLU A 84 -4.51 -3.39 26.06
N ALA A 85 -5.78 -3.30 26.47
CA ALA A 85 -6.71 -4.42 26.36
C ALA A 85 -6.94 -4.82 24.88
N PHE A 86 -7.10 -3.86 23.98
CA PHE A 86 -7.18 -4.09 22.54
C PHE A 86 -5.90 -4.77 22.02
N GLN A 87 -4.73 -4.28 22.39
CA GLN A 87 -3.44 -4.87 22.01
C GLN A 87 -3.28 -6.30 22.53
N ARG A 88 -3.63 -6.57 23.80
CA ARG A 88 -3.61 -7.92 24.36
C ARG A 88 -4.55 -8.87 23.60
N LYS A 89 -5.73 -8.39 23.23
CA LYS A 89 -6.74 -9.19 22.53
C LYS A 89 -6.38 -9.49 21.08
N TYR A 90 -5.91 -8.49 20.34
CA TYR A 90 -5.75 -8.58 18.89
C TYR A 90 -4.29 -8.58 18.41
N GLY A 91 -3.32 -8.28 19.29
CA GLY A 91 -1.93 -8.08 18.90
C GLY A 91 -1.30 -9.24 18.13
N ARG A 92 -1.57 -10.51 18.56
CA ARG A 92 -1.05 -11.68 17.84
C ARG A 92 -1.69 -11.87 16.45
N LEU A 93 -2.96 -11.55 16.32
CA LEU A 93 -3.68 -11.60 15.06
C LEU A 93 -3.12 -10.53 14.10
N LEU A 94 -3.07 -9.29 14.57
CA LEU A 94 -2.56 -8.16 13.80
C LEU A 94 -1.10 -8.36 13.37
N GLN A 95 -0.25 -8.96 14.22
CA GLN A 95 1.13 -9.26 13.84
C GLN A 95 1.19 -10.28 12.70
N ARG A 96 0.42 -11.36 12.76
CA ARG A 96 0.40 -12.37 11.68
C ARG A 96 -0.14 -11.78 10.37
N GLU A 97 -1.17 -10.94 10.46
CA GLU A 97 -1.73 -10.26 9.29
C GLU A 97 -0.72 -9.27 8.71
N TYR A 98 -0.02 -8.49 9.55
CA TYR A 98 1.06 -7.60 9.12
C TYR A 98 2.16 -8.37 8.36
N ASP A 99 2.68 -9.45 8.95
CA ASP A 99 3.72 -10.26 8.31
C ASP A 99 3.25 -10.85 6.97
N SER A 100 1.99 -11.29 6.90
CA SER A 100 1.38 -11.79 5.66
C SER A 100 1.26 -10.70 4.60
N VAL A 101 0.79 -9.51 4.97
CA VAL A 101 0.59 -8.38 4.04
C VAL A 101 1.93 -7.84 3.55
N VAL A 102 2.92 -7.73 4.42
CA VAL A 102 4.28 -7.35 4.03
C VAL A 102 4.86 -8.36 3.04
N ALA A 103 4.67 -9.67 3.28
CA ALA A 103 5.12 -10.70 2.35
C ALA A 103 4.44 -10.59 0.98
N VAL A 104 3.11 -10.35 0.96
CA VAL A 104 2.34 -10.19 -0.29
C VAL A 104 2.80 -8.95 -1.07
N TYR A 105 2.87 -7.79 -0.45
CA TYR A 105 3.29 -6.57 -1.13
C TYR A 105 4.79 -6.53 -1.45
N GLY A 106 5.60 -7.28 -0.71
CA GLY A 106 7.03 -7.46 -0.99
C GLY A 106 7.30 -8.36 -2.20
N ASP A 107 6.36 -9.22 -2.59
CA ASP A 107 6.50 -10.10 -3.76
C ASP A 107 6.11 -9.40 -5.07
N CYS A 108 6.82 -8.34 -5.40
CA CYS A 108 6.62 -7.62 -6.67
C CYS A 108 6.89 -8.51 -7.89
N ARG A 109 7.85 -9.44 -7.79
CA ARG A 109 8.20 -10.34 -8.89
C ARG A 109 7.09 -11.35 -9.17
N GLY A 110 6.60 -12.03 -8.14
CA GLY A 110 5.49 -12.99 -8.31
C GLY A 110 4.23 -12.31 -8.83
N ARG A 111 3.94 -11.08 -8.38
CA ARG A 111 2.84 -10.28 -8.91
C ARG A 111 3.04 -9.93 -10.38
N PHE A 112 4.25 -9.50 -10.77
CA PHE A 112 4.60 -9.19 -12.15
C PHE A 112 4.37 -10.41 -13.05
N GLU A 113 4.94 -11.56 -12.70
CA GLU A 113 4.82 -12.79 -13.45
C GLU A 113 3.36 -13.26 -13.58
N LYS A 114 2.60 -13.19 -12.49
CA LYS A 114 1.18 -13.61 -12.47
C LYS A 114 0.29 -12.75 -13.38
N CYS A 115 0.53 -11.45 -13.45
CA CYS A 115 -0.31 -10.51 -14.20
C CYS A 115 0.26 -10.17 -15.58
N TYR A 116 1.40 -10.77 -15.98
CA TYR A 116 2.15 -10.37 -17.16
C TYR A 116 1.34 -10.37 -18.45
N ASP A 117 0.68 -11.47 -18.78
CA ASP A 117 -0.10 -11.58 -20.02
C ASP A 117 -1.35 -10.68 -20.05
N GLU A 118 -2.00 -10.48 -18.92
CA GLU A 118 -3.15 -9.57 -18.82
C GLU A 118 -2.72 -8.12 -19.01
N ASN A 119 -1.61 -7.73 -18.39
CA ASN A 119 -1.06 -6.40 -18.51
C ASN A 119 -0.56 -6.11 -19.93
N ILE A 120 0.07 -7.09 -20.61
CA ILE A 120 0.43 -6.97 -22.04
C ILE A 120 -0.83 -6.69 -22.88
N LYS A 121 -1.90 -7.45 -22.70
CA LYS A 121 -3.17 -7.22 -23.43
C LYS A 121 -3.74 -5.84 -23.14
N GLY A 122 -3.65 -5.37 -21.90
CA GLY A 122 -4.05 -4.01 -21.52
C GLY A 122 -3.24 -2.96 -22.27
N PHE A 123 -1.92 -3.07 -22.27
CA PHE A 123 -1.02 -2.15 -22.99
C PHE A 123 -1.27 -2.14 -24.50
N MET A 124 -1.43 -3.32 -25.12
CA MET A 124 -1.73 -3.44 -26.56
C MET A 124 -2.99 -2.67 -26.97
N ARG A 125 -4.02 -2.63 -26.11
CA ARG A 125 -5.25 -1.87 -26.40
C ARG A 125 -5.03 -0.35 -26.46
N THR A 126 -3.99 0.14 -25.86
CA THR A 126 -3.63 1.57 -25.86
C THR A 126 -2.68 1.95 -27.01
N MET A 127 -2.14 0.96 -27.72
CA MET A 127 -1.26 1.15 -28.85
C MET A 127 -2.06 1.18 -30.16
N LEU A 128 -1.69 2.10 -31.05
CA LEU A 128 -2.32 2.25 -32.38
C LEU A 128 -1.63 1.38 -33.45
N ASP A 129 -0.87 0.37 -33.04
CA ASP A 129 -0.18 -0.52 -33.97
C ASP A 129 -1.18 -1.47 -34.64
N THR A 130 -1.13 -1.54 -35.97
CA THR A 130 -1.91 -2.49 -36.77
C THR A 130 -1.30 -3.89 -36.78
N ASP A 131 0.02 -4.01 -36.56
CA ASP A 131 0.74 -5.27 -36.42
C ASP A 131 0.65 -5.74 -34.96
N THR A 132 -0.12 -6.80 -34.76
CA THR A 132 -0.33 -7.40 -33.42
C THR A 132 0.93 -8.01 -32.82
N VAL A 133 1.86 -8.52 -33.64
CA VAL A 133 3.13 -9.11 -33.19
C VAL A 133 4.05 -8.00 -32.67
N LEU A 134 4.15 -6.92 -33.43
CA LEU A 134 4.94 -5.75 -33.06
C LEU A 134 4.35 -5.05 -31.84
N ALA A 135 3.01 -4.89 -31.78
CA ALA A 135 2.31 -4.34 -30.62
C ALA A 135 2.60 -5.16 -29.36
N ARG A 136 2.59 -6.49 -29.44
CA ARG A 136 2.91 -7.35 -28.31
C ARG A 136 4.37 -7.20 -27.85
N LYS A 137 5.33 -7.15 -28.80
CA LYS A 137 6.75 -6.93 -28.47
C LYS A 137 6.96 -5.61 -27.74
N ARG A 138 6.35 -4.53 -28.24
CA ARG A 138 6.43 -3.18 -27.65
C ARG A 138 5.77 -3.12 -26.28
N ALA A 139 4.60 -3.73 -26.12
CA ALA A 139 3.90 -3.82 -24.85
C ALA A 139 4.69 -4.60 -23.81
N ALA A 140 5.27 -5.75 -24.19
CA ALA A 140 6.10 -6.54 -23.31
C ALA A 140 7.36 -5.79 -22.86
N PHE A 141 7.99 -5.07 -23.78
CA PHE A 141 9.15 -4.22 -23.46
C PHE A 141 8.76 -3.09 -22.50
N ALA A 142 7.67 -2.35 -22.79
CA ALA A 142 7.21 -1.26 -21.93
C ALA A 142 6.91 -1.73 -20.50
N LEU A 143 6.21 -2.85 -20.38
CA LEU A 143 5.85 -3.43 -19.09
C LEU A 143 7.09 -3.87 -18.29
N LYS A 144 8.03 -4.54 -18.95
CA LYS A 144 9.29 -4.95 -18.31
C LYS A 144 10.10 -3.74 -17.88
N ARG A 145 10.17 -2.71 -18.72
CA ARG A 145 10.91 -1.49 -18.42
C ARG A 145 10.31 -0.70 -17.27
N ALA A 146 8.99 -0.61 -17.20
CA ALA A 146 8.29 -0.01 -16.05
C ALA A 146 8.63 -0.74 -14.75
N TYR A 147 8.63 -2.08 -14.77
CA TYR A 147 9.01 -2.91 -13.63
C TYR A 147 10.50 -2.72 -13.23
N GLU A 148 11.40 -2.59 -14.19
CA GLU A 148 12.83 -2.34 -13.93
C GLU A 148 13.07 -0.95 -13.32
N ILE A 149 12.28 0.06 -13.70
CA ILE A 149 12.37 1.42 -13.13
C ILE A 149 11.85 1.43 -11.70
N ASP A 150 10.68 0.85 -11.45
CA ASP A 150 10.13 0.67 -10.12
C ASP A 150 9.35 -0.65 -10.04
N SER A 151 9.88 -1.62 -9.32
CA SER A 151 9.22 -2.91 -9.13
C SER A 151 7.87 -2.81 -8.42
N ALA A 152 7.67 -1.77 -7.61
CA ALA A 152 6.39 -1.52 -6.95
C ALA A 152 5.28 -1.05 -7.91
N SER A 153 5.62 -0.73 -9.16
CA SER A 153 4.64 -0.37 -10.20
C SER A 153 3.56 -1.43 -10.41
N VAL A 154 3.85 -2.69 -10.11
CA VAL A 154 2.88 -3.82 -10.17
C VAL A 154 1.71 -3.69 -9.18
N TRP A 155 1.85 -2.82 -8.18
CA TRP A 155 0.84 -2.53 -7.17
C TRP A 155 0.19 -1.16 -7.35
N MET A 156 0.64 -0.37 -8.33
CA MET A 156 0.05 0.93 -8.63
C MET A 156 -1.30 0.79 -9.32
N GLU A 157 -2.26 1.63 -8.96
CA GLU A 157 -3.60 1.65 -9.51
C GLU A 157 -4.10 3.10 -9.68
N GLY A 158 -5.07 3.30 -10.57
CA GLY A 158 -5.73 4.59 -10.75
C GLY A 158 -4.76 5.74 -11.03
N ALA A 159 -4.88 6.84 -10.29
CA ALA A 159 -4.08 8.05 -10.47
C ALA A 159 -2.57 7.80 -10.28
N GLN A 160 -2.18 6.96 -9.32
CA GLN A 160 -0.76 6.63 -9.08
C GLN A 160 -0.12 5.95 -10.29
N LEU A 161 -0.82 5.00 -10.91
CA LEU A 161 -0.33 4.33 -12.13
C LEU A 161 -0.22 5.32 -13.27
N THR A 162 -1.21 6.21 -13.43
CA THR A 162 -1.21 7.23 -14.48
C THR A 162 -0.02 8.19 -14.32
N GLU A 163 0.19 8.75 -13.13
CA GLU A 163 1.33 9.62 -12.83
C GLU A 163 2.67 8.94 -13.09
N PHE A 164 2.79 7.69 -12.65
CA PHE A 164 4.01 6.92 -12.87
C PHE A 164 4.27 6.71 -14.36
N LEU A 165 3.26 6.24 -15.11
CA LEU A 165 3.39 6.01 -16.56
C LEU A 165 3.72 7.30 -17.31
N ASP A 166 3.12 8.43 -16.95
CA ASP A 166 3.42 9.74 -17.55
C ASP A 166 4.86 10.17 -17.25
N SER A 167 5.35 9.91 -16.04
CA SER A 167 6.74 10.25 -15.65
C SER A 167 7.81 9.48 -16.45
N ILE A 168 7.53 8.21 -16.80
CA ILE A 168 8.47 7.35 -17.55
C ILE A 168 8.20 7.31 -19.05
N ARG A 169 7.12 7.95 -19.51
CA ARG A 169 6.63 7.90 -20.91
C ARG A 169 7.68 8.29 -21.93
N LEU A 170 8.43 9.34 -21.66
CA LEU A 170 9.45 9.82 -22.60
C LEU A 170 10.58 8.80 -22.76
N VAL A 171 11.06 8.25 -21.65
CA VAL A 171 12.13 7.25 -21.64
C VAL A 171 11.70 6.00 -22.40
N ILE A 172 10.53 5.47 -22.07
CA ILE A 172 10.01 4.25 -22.70
C ILE A 172 9.70 4.48 -24.19
N ARG A 173 9.18 5.64 -24.58
CA ARG A 173 8.84 5.96 -25.97
C ARG A 173 10.06 5.94 -26.89
N GLU A 174 11.16 6.51 -26.46
CA GLU A 174 12.40 6.51 -27.23
C GLU A 174 12.98 5.10 -27.41
N GLU A 175 12.91 4.29 -26.36
CA GLU A 175 13.38 2.90 -26.40
C GLU A 175 12.46 2.02 -27.27
N ILE A 176 11.13 2.16 -27.17
CA ILE A 176 10.13 1.43 -27.98
C ILE A 176 10.27 1.75 -29.46
N ALA A 177 10.56 2.99 -29.84
CA ALA A 177 10.71 3.39 -31.23
C ALA A 177 11.83 2.63 -31.97
N ARG A 178 12.79 2.05 -31.22
CA ARG A 178 13.88 1.23 -31.75
C ARG A 178 13.51 -0.24 -31.95
N ILE A 179 12.36 -0.67 -31.46
CA ILE A 179 11.86 -2.05 -31.61
C ILE A 179 11.20 -2.16 -32.99
N ARG A 180 11.77 -3.01 -33.83
CA ARG A 180 11.31 -3.33 -35.19
C ARG A 180 10.76 -4.74 -35.27
#